data_21e84c6cc267f8564049521200343939
#
_entry.id   21e84c6cc267f8564049521200343939
#
_cell.length_a   1.000
_cell.length_b   1.000
_cell.length_c   1.000
_cell.angle_alpha   90.00
_cell.angle_beta   90.00
_cell.angle_gamma   90.00
#
_symmetry.space_group_name_H-M   'P 1'
#
loop_
_entity.id
_entity.type
_entity.pdbx_description
1 polymer ?
#
loop_
_entity_poly.entity_id
_entity_poly.type
_entity_poly.pdbx_seq_one_letter_code
_entity_poly.pdbx_strand_id
1 'polypeptide(L)'
;VVTDLSADNVKQMAGEGSIASASLDDFVSKLGKPRVAWLMVPAGDPTEKTVQALAKQFQAGDILIDGGNPYFKDDVRRAKQLAAKGIQSVDVGRRLGVWGIDRGYCMMIGGPNEAVQQLEPIFKTLAPGIGDIPRTPGREKMSGTSEEGYIHAGPSGAGHFVKMVHNGIEYGI
;
A
#
# COMPACT_ATOMS: atom_id res chain seq x y z
N VAL A 1 -3.59 -13.04 -6.14
CA VAL A 1 -5.05 -13.20 -6.03
C VAL A 1 -5.70 -11.82 -6.12
N VAL A 2 -6.81 -11.70 -6.86
CA VAL A 2 -7.52 -10.43 -7.04
C VAL A 2 -9.02 -10.60 -6.75
N THR A 3 -9.63 -9.55 -6.21
CA THR A 3 -11.07 -9.41 -6.05
C THR A 3 -11.48 -7.96 -6.32
N ASP A 4 -12.63 -7.76 -6.92
CA ASP A 4 -13.22 -6.45 -7.21
C ASP A 4 -14.75 -6.59 -7.20
N LEU A 5 -15.48 -5.48 -7.04
CA LEU A 5 -16.93 -5.46 -7.18
C LEU A 5 -17.35 -5.65 -8.64
N SER A 6 -16.50 -5.29 -9.60
CA SER A 6 -16.68 -5.53 -11.02
C SER A 6 -16.12 -6.89 -11.41
N ALA A 7 -17.00 -7.78 -11.84
CA ALA A 7 -16.59 -9.09 -12.37
C ALA A 7 -15.72 -8.95 -13.65
N ASP A 8 -15.92 -7.90 -14.43
CA ASP A 8 -15.12 -7.64 -15.64
C ASP A 8 -13.67 -7.28 -15.29
N ASN A 9 -13.45 -6.47 -14.24
CA ASN A 9 -12.10 -6.17 -13.74
C ASN A 9 -11.40 -7.45 -13.28
N VAL A 10 -12.08 -8.30 -12.52
CA VAL A 10 -11.54 -9.57 -12.06
C VAL A 10 -11.17 -10.48 -13.24
N LYS A 11 -12.04 -10.55 -14.25
CA LYS A 11 -11.81 -11.35 -15.46
C LYS A 11 -10.63 -10.82 -16.28
N GLN A 12 -10.52 -9.50 -16.43
CA GLN A 12 -9.39 -8.89 -17.12
C GLN A 12 -8.07 -9.26 -16.42
N MET A 13 -7.98 -9.03 -15.11
CA MET A 13 -6.77 -9.34 -14.34
C MET A 13 -6.43 -10.83 -14.34
N ALA A 14 -7.44 -11.70 -14.39
CA ALA A 14 -7.22 -13.14 -14.54
C ALA A 14 -6.62 -13.48 -15.91
N GLY A 15 -7.02 -12.79 -16.97
CA GLY A 15 -6.42 -12.90 -18.31
C GLY A 15 -4.96 -12.46 -18.35
N GLU A 16 -4.55 -11.59 -17.43
CA GLU A 16 -3.16 -11.12 -17.23
C GLU A 16 -2.35 -12.00 -16.25
N GLY A 17 -2.87 -13.15 -15.83
CA GLY A 17 -2.19 -14.13 -14.99
C GLY A 17 -2.50 -14.05 -13.48
N SER A 18 -3.42 -13.19 -13.06
CA SER A 18 -3.85 -13.14 -11.66
C SER A 18 -4.83 -14.28 -11.32
N ILE A 19 -4.84 -14.71 -10.07
CA ILE A 19 -5.82 -15.67 -9.57
C ILE A 19 -7.09 -14.92 -9.20
N ALA A 20 -8.17 -15.18 -9.95
CA ALA A 20 -9.48 -14.59 -9.68
C ALA A 20 -10.11 -15.11 -8.39
N SER A 21 -10.85 -14.26 -7.69
CA SER A 21 -11.72 -14.67 -6.58
C SER A 21 -13.12 -14.08 -6.74
N ALA A 22 -14.11 -14.89 -6.38
CA ALA A 22 -15.53 -14.57 -6.55
C ALA A 22 -16.09 -13.71 -5.42
N SER A 23 -15.40 -13.66 -4.29
CA SER A 23 -15.81 -12.92 -3.08
C SER A 23 -14.58 -12.60 -2.23
N LEU A 24 -14.78 -11.76 -1.21
CA LEU A 24 -13.73 -11.47 -0.24
C LEU A 24 -13.35 -12.73 0.57
N ASP A 25 -14.29 -13.61 0.86
CA ASP A 25 -14.02 -14.88 1.56
C ASP A 25 -13.21 -15.84 0.69
N ASP A 26 -13.55 -15.95 -0.59
CA ASP A 26 -12.80 -16.72 -1.56
C ASP A 26 -11.37 -16.14 -1.75
N PHE A 27 -11.26 -14.80 -1.80
CA PHE A 27 -9.97 -14.11 -1.84
C PHE A 27 -9.08 -14.50 -0.66
N VAL A 28 -9.59 -14.38 0.56
CA VAL A 28 -8.83 -14.71 1.77
C VAL A 28 -8.44 -16.19 1.83
N SER A 29 -9.31 -17.08 1.37
CA SER A 29 -9.03 -18.54 1.35
C SER A 29 -7.87 -18.92 0.43
N LYS A 30 -7.63 -18.13 -0.61
CA LYS A 30 -6.56 -18.33 -1.60
C LYS A 30 -5.23 -17.71 -1.21
N LEU A 31 -5.17 -16.91 -0.13
CA LEU A 31 -3.94 -16.29 0.34
C LEU A 31 -3.11 -17.24 1.21
N GLY A 32 -1.81 -17.33 0.92
CA GLY A 32 -0.83 -18.00 1.78
C GLY A 32 -0.60 -17.22 3.08
N LYS A 33 -0.22 -17.93 4.15
CA LYS A 33 0.10 -17.30 5.44
C LYS A 33 1.62 -17.03 5.56
N PRO A 34 2.02 -15.92 6.21
CA PRO A 34 1.18 -14.81 6.65
C PRO A 34 0.50 -14.13 5.46
N ARG A 35 -0.78 -13.82 5.61
CA ARG A 35 -1.56 -13.20 4.54
C ARG A 35 -1.17 -11.74 4.37
N VAL A 36 -1.12 -11.30 3.12
CA VAL A 36 -0.96 -9.90 2.76
C VAL A 36 -2.10 -9.49 1.84
N ALA A 37 -2.87 -8.49 2.22
CA ALA A 37 -3.90 -7.92 1.36
C ALA A 37 -3.64 -6.43 1.12
N TRP A 38 -3.64 -6.02 -0.15
CA TRP A 38 -3.48 -4.64 -0.58
C TRP A 38 -4.83 -4.09 -1.04
N LEU A 39 -5.36 -3.10 -0.34
CA LEU A 39 -6.62 -2.45 -0.62
C LEU A 39 -6.41 -1.25 -1.54
N MET A 40 -7.23 -1.17 -2.60
CA MET A 40 -7.28 -0.06 -3.55
C MET A 40 -8.73 0.40 -3.72
N VAL A 41 -9.43 0.61 -2.61
CA VAL A 41 -10.86 0.98 -2.60
C VAL A 41 -11.04 2.48 -2.30
N PRO A 42 -12.17 3.08 -2.68
CA PRO A 42 -12.45 4.48 -2.36
C PRO A 42 -12.36 4.77 -0.86
N ALA A 43 -11.87 5.97 -0.52
CA ALA A 43 -11.77 6.41 0.87
C ALA A 43 -13.13 6.46 1.59
N GLY A 44 -13.13 6.41 2.91
CA GLY A 44 -14.32 6.46 3.74
C GLY A 44 -14.95 5.09 3.98
N ASP A 45 -16.28 5.01 3.88
CA ASP A 45 -17.06 3.79 4.18
C ASP A 45 -16.61 2.53 3.41
N PRO A 46 -16.28 2.58 2.12
CA PRO A 46 -15.80 1.41 1.39
C PRO A 46 -14.53 0.83 2.01
N THR A 47 -13.54 1.67 2.34
CA THR A 47 -12.31 1.23 3.02
C THR A 47 -12.63 0.65 4.39
N GLU A 48 -13.44 1.34 5.19
CA GLU A 48 -13.79 0.90 6.55
C GLU A 48 -14.45 -0.48 6.53
N LYS A 49 -15.46 -0.68 5.68
CA LYS A 49 -16.17 -1.96 5.55
C LYS A 49 -15.25 -3.10 5.10
N THR A 50 -14.36 -2.82 4.14
CA THR A 50 -13.41 -3.83 3.64
C THR A 50 -12.40 -4.22 4.71
N VAL A 51 -11.82 -3.23 5.42
CA VAL A 51 -10.90 -3.48 6.54
C VAL A 51 -11.57 -4.31 7.63
N GLN A 52 -12.80 -3.97 8.02
CA GLN A 52 -13.55 -4.72 9.04
C GLN A 52 -13.88 -6.14 8.61
N ALA A 53 -14.23 -6.36 7.34
CA ALA A 53 -14.49 -7.68 6.79
C ALA A 53 -13.24 -8.56 6.78
N LEU A 54 -12.09 -8.03 6.33
CA LEU A 54 -10.81 -8.72 6.37
C LEU A 54 -10.34 -9.00 7.80
N ALA A 55 -10.49 -8.05 8.72
CA ALA A 55 -10.10 -8.20 10.11
C ALA A 55 -10.90 -9.28 10.90
N LYS A 56 -12.01 -9.78 10.35
CA LYS A 56 -12.74 -10.94 10.91
C LYS A 56 -12.09 -12.28 10.52
N GLN A 57 -11.31 -12.30 9.44
CA GLN A 57 -10.75 -13.51 8.86
C GLN A 57 -9.23 -13.56 9.00
N PHE A 58 -8.58 -12.41 9.12
CA PHE A 58 -7.15 -12.28 9.35
C PHE A 58 -6.78 -12.63 10.78
N GLN A 59 -5.56 -13.08 10.96
CA GLN A 59 -5.02 -13.49 12.26
C GLN A 59 -3.71 -12.75 12.56
N ALA A 60 -3.17 -12.97 13.75
CA ALA A 60 -1.89 -12.40 14.15
C ALA A 60 -0.79 -12.74 13.14
N GLY A 61 -0.01 -11.74 12.75
CA GLY A 61 1.04 -11.83 11.76
C GLY A 61 0.60 -11.52 10.32
N ASP A 62 -0.70 -11.49 10.02
CA ASP A 62 -1.19 -11.04 8.71
C ASP A 62 -1.02 -9.52 8.55
N ILE A 63 -0.84 -9.06 7.31
CA ILE A 63 -0.60 -7.65 6.97
C ILE A 63 -1.74 -7.13 6.09
N LEU A 64 -2.24 -5.94 6.43
CA LEU A 64 -3.24 -5.24 5.67
C LEU A 64 -2.66 -3.90 5.19
N ILE A 65 -2.62 -3.71 3.86
CA ILE A 65 -2.07 -2.51 3.23
C ILE A 65 -3.23 -1.66 2.70
N ASP A 66 -3.31 -0.41 3.13
CA ASP A 66 -4.18 0.60 2.52
C ASP A 66 -3.38 1.41 1.50
N GLY A 67 -3.60 1.16 0.22
CA GLY A 67 -2.99 1.89 -0.91
C GLY A 67 -3.95 2.87 -1.57
N GLY A 68 -5.09 3.12 -0.94
CA GLY A 68 -6.08 4.09 -1.38
C GLY A 68 -5.62 5.54 -1.20
N ASN A 69 -6.56 6.40 -0.90
CA ASN A 69 -6.28 7.82 -0.59
C ASN A 69 -7.14 8.31 0.60
N PRO A 70 -7.12 7.58 1.73
CA PRO A 70 -7.89 7.95 2.90
C PRO A 70 -7.26 9.12 3.66
N TYR A 71 -8.02 9.63 4.64
CA TYR A 71 -7.50 10.58 5.60
C TYR A 71 -6.56 9.85 6.59
N PHE A 72 -5.32 10.29 6.72
CA PHE A 72 -4.28 9.61 7.51
C PHE A 72 -4.66 9.32 8.97
N LYS A 73 -5.55 10.12 9.58
CA LYS A 73 -6.02 9.85 10.96
C LYS A 73 -6.90 8.60 11.04
N ASP A 74 -7.57 8.23 9.96
CA ASP A 74 -8.31 6.96 9.89
C ASP A 74 -7.35 5.78 9.85
N ASP A 75 -6.20 5.91 9.18
CA ASP A 75 -5.16 4.86 9.19
C ASP A 75 -4.63 4.66 10.59
N VAL A 76 -4.32 5.75 11.33
CA VAL A 76 -3.87 5.67 12.72
C VAL A 76 -4.91 4.98 13.61
N ARG A 77 -6.19 5.29 13.42
CA ARG A 77 -7.29 4.67 14.17
C ARG A 77 -7.42 3.19 13.84
N ARG A 78 -7.46 2.84 12.55
CA ARG A 78 -7.56 1.46 12.07
C ARG A 78 -6.38 0.62 12.51
N ALA A 79 -5.16 1.17 12.43
CA ALA A 79 -3.95 0.49 12.88
C ALA A 79 -4.03 0.06 14.35
N LYS A 80 -4.54 0.93 15.25
CA LYS A 80 -4.76 0.58 16.66
C LYS A 80 -5.75 -0.57 16.84
N GLN A 81 -6.84 -0.57 16.04
CA GLN A 81 -7.87 -1.61 16.11
C GLN A 81 -7.33 -2.97 15.59
N LEU A 82 -6.55 -2.95 14.50
CA LEU A 82 -5.94 -4.14 13.92
C LEU A 82 -4.84 -4.70 14.81
N ALA A 83 -4.01 -3.84 15.41
CA ALA A 83 -2.95 -4.25 16.33
C ALA A 83 -3.49 -5.01 17.54
N ALA A 84 -4.68 -4.68 18.05
CA ALA A 84 -5.35 -5.44 19.11
C ALA A 84 -5.64 -6.90 18.75
N LYS A 85 -5.64 -7.23 17.45
CA LYS A 85 -5.78 -8.59 16.90
C LYS A 85 -4.45 -9.18 16.41
N GLY A 86 -3.33 -8.47 16.60
CA GLY A 86 -2.02 -8.85 16.08
C GLY A 86 -1.89 -8.68 14.56
N ILE A 87 -2.82 -8.00 13.90
CA ILE A 87 -2.78 -7.71 12.47
C ILE A 87 -1.98 -6.42 12.26
N GLN A 88 -1.03 -6.45 11.35
CA GLN A 88 -0.19 -5.30 11.03
C GLN A 88 -0.85 -4.43 9.96
N SER A 89 -0.88 -3.12 10.18
CA SER A 89 -1.43 -2.15 9.23
C SER A 89 -0.34 -1.30 8.62
N VAL A 90 -0.33 -1.25 7.29
CA VAL A 90 0.58 -0.43 6.49
C VAL A 90 -0.26 0.49 5.60
N ASP A 91 0.11 1.75 5.49
CA ASP A 91 -0.49 2.72 4.59
C ASP A 91 0.53 3.15 3.53
N VAL A 92 0.07 3.27 2.28
CA VAL A 92 0.94 3.58 1.13
C VAL A 92 0.35 4.72 0.33
N GLY A 93 0.89 5.90 0.54
CA GLY A 93 0.66 7.05 -0.32
C GLY A 93 1.45 6.91 -1.62
N ARG A 94 0.76 6.63 -2.74
CA ARG A 94 1.41 6.45 -4.03
C ARG A 94 1.19 7.63 -4.98
N ARG A 95 2.17 7.87 -5.86
CA ARG A 95 2.10 8.86 -6.95
C ARG A 95 2.37 8.20 -8.30
N LEU A 96 2.14 8.98 -9.36
CA LEU A 96 2.25 8.65 -10.78
C LEU A 96 1.05 7.90 -11.38
N GLY A 97 -0.06 7.71 -10.66
CA GLY A 97 -1.38 7.33 -11.19
C GLY A 97 -1.33 6.44 -12.45
N VAL A 98 -1.83 6.98 -13.55
CA VAL A 98 -1.87 6.32 -14.87
C VAL A 98 -0.51 5.97 -15.45
N TRP A 99 0.57 6.70 -15.12
CA TRP A 99 1.91 6.45 -15.64
C TRP A 99 2.72 5.45 -14.80
N GLY A 100 2.16 4.99 -13.68
CA GLY A 100 2.86 4.11 -12.76
C GLY A 100 3.19 2.74 -13.33
N ILE A 101 2.41 2.23 -14.27
CA ILE A 101 2.69 0.96 -14.95
C ILE A 101 3.97 1.07 -15.78
N ASP A 102 4.15 2.18 -16.49
CA ASP A 102 5.29 2.37 -17.40
C ASP A 102 6.54 2.91 -16.69
N ARG A 103 6.35 3.70 -15.62
CA ARG A 103 7.44 4.47 -14.97
C ARG A 103 7.71 4.08 -13.52
N GLY A 104 6.95 3.16 -12.97
CA GLY A 104 6.97 2.83 -11.53
C GLY A 104 6.17 3.83 -10.68
N TYR A 105 5.95 3.46 -9.43
CA TYR A 105 5.18 4.26 -8.46
C TYR A 105 6.11 4.83 -7.40
N CYS A 106 6.07 6.14 -7.20
CA CYS A 106 6.69 6.74 -6.02
C CYS A 106 5.80 6.50 -4.80
N MET A 107 6.37 5.94 -3.72
CA MET A 107 5.60 5.49 -2.57
C MET A 107 6.12 6.08 -1.25
N MET A 108 5.20 6.64 -0.46
CA MET A 108 5.40 7.05 0.92
C MET A 108 4.70 6.03 1.81
N ILE A 109 5.45 5.33 2.66
CA ILE A 109 4.98 4.15 3.38
C ILE A 109 4.95 4.45 4.87
N GLY A 110 3.83 4.16 5.51
CA GLY A 110 3.65 4.20 6.95
C GLY A 110 3.33 2.82 7.50
N GLY A 111 3.91 2.45 8.64
CA GLY A 111 3.65 1.16 9.25
C GLY A 111 4.74 0.67 10.19
N PRO A 112 4.53 -0.45 10.88
CA PRO A 112 5.55 -1.09 11.69
C PRO A 112 6.78 -1.49 10.85
N ASN A 113 7.99 -1.28 11.39
CA ASN A 113 9.24 -1.59 10.70
C ASN A 113 9.27 -3.02 10.15
N GLU A 114 8.85 -3.99 10.94
CA GLU A 114 8.85 -5.41 10.56
C GLU A 114 7.95 -5.68 9.34
N ALA A 115 6.74 -5.09 9.33
CA ALA A 115 5.83 -5.22 8.20
C ALA A 115 6.40 -4.58 6.94
N VAL A 116 6.95 -3.37 7.05
CA VAL A 116 7.52 -2.64 5.91
C VAL A 116 8.72 -3.40 5.34
N GLN A 117 9.60 -3.95 6.19
CA GLN A 117 10.73 -4.78 5.76
C GLN A 117 10.26 -6.05 5.05
N GLN A 118 9.23 -6.73 5.57
CA GLN A 118 8.67 -7.92 4.92
C GLN A 118 8.10 -7.60 3.53
N LEU A 119 7.55 -6.40 3.34
CA LEU A 119 6.94 -5.94 2.10
C LEU A 119 7.95 -5.27 1.14
N GLU A 120 9.19 -5.07 1.55
CA GLU A 120 10.21 -4.38 0.76
C GLU A 120 10.36 -4.92 -0.67
N PRO A 121 10.37 -6.25 -0.93
CA PRO A 121 10.45 -6.76 -2.30
C PRO A 121 9.30 -6.27 -3.20
N ILE A 122 8.10 -6.08 -2.65
CA ILE A 122 6.95 -5.55 -3.38
C ILE A 122 7.19 -4.08 -3.71
N PHE A 123 7.58 -3.27 -2.72
CA PHE A 123 7.83 -1.84 -2.92
C PHE A 123 8.95 -1.61 -3.92
N LYS A 124 10.04 -2.38 -3.83
CA LYS A 124 11.15 -2.30 -4.78
C LYS A 124 10.75 -2.65 -6.21
N THR A 125 9.85 -3.62 -6.38
CA THR A 125 9.34 -4.01 -7.70
C THR A 125 8.43 -2.95 -8.30
N LEU A 126 7.62 -2.28 -7.47
CA LEU A 126 6.67 -1.25 -7.91
C LEU A 126 7.33 0.12 -8.11
N ALA A 127 8.44 0.38 -7.47
CA ALA A 127 9.15 1.65 -7.54
C ALA A 127 9.90 1.83 -8.87
N PRO A 128 10.14 3.09 -9.30
CA PRO A 128 10.87 3.37 -10.54
C PRO A 128 12.36 2.96 -10.51
N GLY A 129 12.93 2.78 -9.32
CA GLY A 129 14.36 2.60 -9.16
C GLY A 129 15.14 3.90 -9.35
N ILE A 130 16.47 3.82 -9.37
CA ILE A 130 17.36 4.98 -9.50
C ILE A 130 17.28 5.58 -10.93
N GLY A 131 17.04 4.74 -11.95
CA GLY A 131 17.00 5.19 -13.35
C GLY A 131 18.31 5.82 -13.80
N ASP A 132 18.20 6.68 -14.81
CA ASP A 132 19.35 7.42 -15.40
C ASP A 132 19.48 8.85 -14.84
N ILE A 133 18.76 9.19 -13.79
CA ILE A 133 18.76 10.54 -13.21
C ILE A 133 20.01 10.71 -12.34
N PRO A 134 20.86 11.72 -12.61
CA PRO A 134 22.02 12.00 -11.78
C PRO A 134 21.61 12.31 -10.34
N ARG A 135 22.37 11.80 -9.38
CA ARG A 135 22.18 12.15 -7.98
C ARG A 135 22.29 13.64 -7.72
N THR A 136 21.50 14.15 -6.82
CA THR A 136 21.62 15.54 -6.37
C THR A 136 23.03 15.76 -5.79
N PRO A 137 23.79 16.77 -6.25
CA PRO A 137 25.10 17.06 -5.71
C PRO A 137 25.08 17.23 -4.17
N GLY A 138 26.05 16.63 -3.49
CA GLY A 138 26.13 16.62 -2.03
C GLY A 138 25.36 15.51 -1.35
N ARG A 139 24.65 14.65 -2.09
CA ARG A 139 23.89 13.51 -1.55
C ARG A 139 24.54 12.15 -1.82
N GLU A 140 25.75 12.12 -2.30
CA GLU A 140 26.45 10.89 -2.72
C GLU A 140 26.63 9.87 -1.58
N LYS A 141 26.67 10.36 -0.34
CA LYS A 141 26.81 9.54 0.87
C LYS A 141 25.50 9.22 1.58
N MET A 142 24.36 9.69 1.08
CA MET A 142 23.07 9.38 1.69
C MET A 142 22.65 7.95 1.35
N SER A 143 22.32 7.21 2.38
CA SER A 143 21.70 5.88 2.26
C SER A 143 20.19 5.99 2.34
N GLY A 144 19.48 5.00 1.79
CA GLY A 144 18.03 4.89 1.86
C GLY A 144 17.39 4.73 0.48
N THR A 145 16.12 4.44 0.48
CA THR A 145 15.35 4.05 -0.71
C THR A 145 14.64 5.22 -1.41
N SER A 146 14.77 6.44 -0.87
CA SER A 146 14.09 7.63 -1.43
C SER A 146 14.50 7.94 -2.87
N GLU A 147 15.75 7.69 -3.24
CA GLU A 147 16.23 7.85 -4.61
C GLU A 147 15.79 6.70 -5.53
N GLU A 148 15.37 5.57 -4.97
CA GLU A 148 14.74 4.46 -5.69
C GLU A 148 13.24 4.69 -5.92
N GLY A 149 12.66 5.74 -5.33
CA GLY A 149 11.27 6.13 -5.48
C GLY A 149 10.33 5.65 -4.37
N TYR A 150 10.84 5.10 -3.26
CA TYR A 150 10.02 4.76 -2.11
C TYR A 150 10.71 5.07 -0.78
N ILE A 151 9.94 5.33 0.26
CA ILE A 151 10.48 5.65 1.58
C ILE A 151 9.54 5.15 2.69
N HIS A 152 10.11 4.52 3.72
CA HIS A 152 9.41 4.31 4.98
C HIS A 152 9.41 5.63 5.76
N ALA A 153 8.25 6.30 5.80
CA ALA A 153 8.08 7.65 6.33
C ALA A 153 7.83 7.68 7.85
N GLY A 154 7.50 6.53 8.45
CA GLY A 154 7.23 6.44 9.88
C GLY A 154 6.13 5.44 10.26
N PRO A 155 5.50 5.57 11.43
CA PRO A 155 4.45 4.66 11.88
C PRO A 155 3.20 4.75 10.98
N SER A 156 2.23 3.85 11.22
CA SER A 156 0.95 3.82 10.46
C SER A 156 0.29 5.20 10.42
N GLY A 157 -0.13 5.61 9.22
CA GLY A 157 -0.64 6.93 8.88
C GLY A 157 0.42 7.90 8.33
N ALA A 158 1.72 7.62 8.51
CA ALA A 158 2.78 8.50 8.06
C ALA A 158 2.89 8.58 6.53
N GLY A 159 2.60 7.49 5.82
CA GLY A 159 2.63 7.45 4.35
C GLY A 159 1.60 8.39 3.74
N HIS A 160 0.34 8.26 4.12
CA HIS A 160 -0.72 9.15 3.66
C HIS A 160 -0.57 10.58 4.17
N PHE A 161 -0.03 10.79 5.38
CA PHE A 161 0.29 12.12 5.87
C PHE A 161 1.33 12.82 4.98
N VAL A 162 2.44 12.16 4.69
CA VAL A 162 3.51 12.71 3.83
C VAL A 162 2.98 12.99 2.42
N LYS A 163 2.17 12.07 1.86
CA LYS A 163 1.51 12.29 0.57
C LYS A 163 0.61 13.51 0.59
N MET A 164 -0.19 13.69 1.64
CA MET A 164 -1.07 14.86 1.79
C MET A 164 -0.28 16.16 1.83
N VAL A 165 0.81 16.21 2.61
CA VAL A 165 1.69 17.40 2.68
C VAL A 165 2.33 17.68 1.33
N HIS A 166 2.86 16.64 0.67
CA HIS A 166 3.44 16.76 -0.67
C HIS A 166 2.44 17.33 -1.67
N ASN A 167 1.22 16.79 -1.70
CA ASN A 167 0.17 17.32 -2.58
C ASN A 167 -0.20 18.76 -2.24
N GLY A 168 -0.27 19.12 -0.95
CA GLY A 168 -0.53 20.49 -0.53
C GLY A 168 0.50 21.49 -1.04
N ILE A 169 1.77 21.11 -1.05
CA ILE A 169 2.86 21.93 -1.60
C ILE A 169 2.74 21.99 -3.13
N GLU A 170 2.58 20.84 -3.79
CA GLU A 170 2.53 20.76 -5.26
C GLU A 170 1.39 21.56 -5.87
N TYR A 171 0.20 21.51 -5.27
CA TYR A 171 -0.95 22.27 -5.74
C TYR A 171 -0.97 23.74 -5.26
N GLY A 172 -0.06 24.10 -4.36
CA GLY A 172 0.10 25.47 -3.86
C GLY A 172 1.11 26.33 -4.63
N ILE A 173 1.86 25.71 -5.55
CA ILE A 173 2.83 26.36 -6.45
C ILE A 173 2.17 26.65 -7.79
#